data_5fd83adcb39998e99526b0452228ff9c
#
_entry.id   5fd83adcb39998e99526b0452228ff9c
#
_cell.length_a   1.000
_cell.length_b   1.000
_cell.length_c   1.000
_cell.angle_alpha   90.00
_cell.angle_beta   90.00
_cell.angle_gamma   90.00
#
_symmetry.space_group_name_H-M   'P 1'
#
loop_
_entity.id
_entity.type
_entity.pdbx_description
1 polymer ?
#
loop_
_entity_poly.entity_id
_entity_poly.type
_entity_poly.pdbx_seq_one_letter_code
_entity_poly.pdbx_strand_id
1 'polypeptide(L)'
;ITGLEPGLHGFHIHEFGDMSDGCKSMGGHYNPDGVDHGDLKQGHVGDLENVLANEDGVAKFSIVAPRVDLMGDRSVIGRGIVVHEDEDDLGKGGDAESLKTGNAGERLACGVIVARSEEIKEAHGGKHTTTGRSMTKGEKSKREKIVKGMKKDKAGFKKRYGKDAEAVMYATATKQAMK
;
A
#
# COMPACT_ATOMS: atom_id res chain seq x y z
N ILE A 1 5.63 -0.13 7.48
CA ILE A 1 6.29 0.67 6.44
C ILE A 1 7.77 0.69 6.78
N THR A 2 8.64 0.68 5.77
CA THR A 2 10.09 0.68 5.96
C THR A 2 10.75 1.66 5.00
N GLY A 3 11.91 2.22 5.37
CA GLY A 3 12.66 3.16 4.53
C GLY A 3 12.23 4.61 4.69
N LEU A 4 11.60 4.93 5.82
CA LEU A 4 11.26 6.30 6.21
C LEU A 4 12.44 6.93 6.97
N GLU A 5 12.51 8.25 6.99
CA GLU A 5 13.35 8.94 7.96
C GLU A 5 12.76 8.73 9.37
N PRO A 6 13.58 8.71 10.44
CA PRO A 6 13.06 8.62 11.81
C PRO A 6 12.20 9.84 12.18
N GLY A 7 10.99 9.62 12.64
CA GLY A 7 10.07 10.70 13.01
C GLY A 7 8.62 10.40 12.70
N LEU A 8 7.80 11.44 12.80
CA LEU A 8 6.38 11.39 12.46
C LEU A 8 6.18 11.66 10.97
N HIS A 9 5.25 10.92 10.37
CA HIS A 9 4.89 11.03 8.97
C HIS A 9 3.39 11.05 8.81
N GLY A 10 2.84 12.03 8.10
CA GLY A 10 1.43 12.07 7.76
C GLY A 10 1.00 10.82 7.00
N PHE A 11 -0.14 10.26 7.33
CA PHE A 11 -0.67 9.04 6.74
C PHE A 11 -2.14 9.20 6.39
N HIS A 12 -2.46 9.15 5.08
CA HIS A 12 -3.78 9.54 4.61
C HIS A 12 -4.33 8.59 3.54
N ILE A 13 -5.67 8.49 3.48
CA ILE A 13 -6.38 7.93 2.33
C ILE A 13 -6.68 9.05 1.36
N HIS A 14 -6.29 8.88 0.10
CA HIS A 14 -6.50 9.83 -1.00
C HIS A 14 -7.71 9.43 -1.86
N GLU A 15 -8.22 10.40 -2.65
CA GLU A 15 -9.44 10.25 -3.44
C GLU A 15 -9.40 9.10 -4.43
N PHE A 16 -8.26 8.90 -5.10
CA PHE A 16 -8.14 7.96 -6.22
C PHE A 16 -7.07 6.91 -5.95
N GLY A 17 -7.30 5.68 -6.41
CA GLY A 17 -6.29 4.62 -6.48
C GLY A 17 -5.49 4.67 -7.78
N ASP A 18 -5.41 5.83 -8.42
CA ASP A 18 -4.68 6.04 -9.67
C ASP A 18 -3.18 6.19 -9.37
N MET A 19 -2.37 5.35 -9.98
CA MET A 19 -0.91 5.35 -9.89
C MET A 19 -0.24 5.63 -11.24
N SER A 20 -0.94 6.26 -12.19
CA SER A 20 -0.43 6.54 -13.53
C SER A 20 0.76 7.51 -13.53
N ASP A 21 0.81 8.42 -12.54
CA ASP A 21 1.95 9.31 -12.25
C ASP A 21 2.41 9.13 -10.79
N GLY A 22 2.69 7.88 -10.41
CA GLY A 22 3.06 7.53 -9.05
C GLY A 22 2.00 7.93 -8.04
N CYS A 23 2.41 8.53 -6.92
CA CYS A 23 1.46 8.97 -5.90
C CYS A 23 0.72 10.28 -6.26
N LYS A 24 1.19 11.04 -7.26
CA LYS A 24 0.63 12.35 -7.61
C LYS A 24 -0.78 12.27 -8.16
N SER A 25 -1.09 11.22 -8.95
CA SER A 25 -2.41 11.02 -9.54
C SER A 25 -3.49 10.55 -8.55
N MET A 26 -3.16 10.35 -7.28
CA MET A 26 -4.13 9.94 -6.27
C MET A 26 -5.09 11.05 -5.77
N GLY A 27 -4.95 12.28 -6.26
CA GLY A 27 -5.80 13.40 -5.86
C GLY A 27 -5.47 13.94 -4.45
N GLY A 28 -6.42 14.62 -3.83
CA GLY A 28 -6.34 15.10 -2.44
C GLY A 28 -6.68 14.02 -1.41
N HIS A 29 -6.75 14.41 -0.14
CA HIS A 29 -7.27 13.53 0.90
C HIS A 29 -8.73 13.18 0.61
N TYR A 30 -9.15 11.96 0.94
CA TYR A 30 -10.54 11.54 0.77
C TYR A 30 -11.45 12.30 1.73
N ASN A 31 -12.19 13.27 1.17
CA ASN A 31 -13.02 14.22 1.92
C ASN A 31 -14.45 14.26 1.39
N PRO A 32 -15.27 13.22 1.61
CA PRO A 32 -16.65 13.19 1.13
C PRO A 32 -17.57 14.17 1.88
N ASP A 33 -17.13 14.67 3.05
CA ASP A 33 -17.91 15.57 3.90
C ASP A 33 -17.63 17.06 3.61
N GLY A 34 -16.59 17.37 2.82
CA GLY A 34 -16.21 18.75 2.49
C GLY A 34 -15.82 19.58 3.70
N VAL A 35 -15.15 18.97 4.68
CA VAL A 35 -14.65 19.63 5.91
C VAL A 35 -13.17 19.99 5.77
N ASP A 36 -12.64 20.79 6.69
CA ASP A 36 -11.22 21.07 6.76
C ASP A 36 -10.43 19.83 7.22
N HIS A 37 -9.14 19.79 6.89
CA HIS A 37 -8.19 18.79 7.38
C HIS A 37 -8.08 18.85 8.91
N GLY A 38 -7.87 17.70 9.55
CA GLY A 38 -7.77 17.64 10.99
C GLY A 38 -7.41 16.24 11.52
N ASP A 39 -7.81 16.00 12.77
CA ASP A 39 -7.58 14.71 13.41
C ASP A 39 -8.55 13.62 12.88
N LEU A 40 -8.32 12.39 13.30
CA LEU A 40 -9.10 11.20 12.95
C LEU A 40 -10.61 11.32 13.20
N LYS A 41 -11.04 12.25 14.07
CA LYS A 41 -12.44 12.42 14.47
C LYS A 41 -13.14 13.53 13.72
N GLN A 42 -12.44 14.62 13.43
CA GLN A 42 -13.03 15.86 12.92
C GLN A 42 -12.57 16.24 11.51
N GLY A 43 -11.39 15.78 11.07
CA GLY A 43 -10.82 16.03 9.76
C GLY A 43 -11.53 15.30 8.61
N HIS A 44 -10.86 15.17 7.49
CA HIS A 44 -11.33 14.37 6.36
C HIS A 44 -11.55 12.90 6.78
N VAL A 45 -12.36 12.17 6.07
CA VAL A 45 -12.47 10.70 6.30
C VAL A 45 -11.13 10.02 6.06
N GLY A 46 -10.32 10.57 5.14
CA GLY A 46 -9.00 10.06 4.80
C GLY A 46 -7.88 10.41 5.78
N ASP A 47 -8.11 11.29 6.76
CA ASP A 47 -7.06 11.69 7.70
C ASP A 47 -6.87 10.61 8.77
N LEU A 48 -5.72 9.92 8.71
CA LEU A 48 -5.37 8.83 9.62
C LEU A 48 -4.26 9.23 10.61
N GLU A 49 -4.01 10.54 10.74
CA GLU A 49 -3.00 11.16 11.61
C GLU A 49 -1.57 10.78 11.18
N ASN A 50 -0.66 10.69 12.15
CA ASN A 50 0.75 10.39 11.93
C ASN A 50 1.10 8.94 12.24
N VAL A 51 2.05 8.40 11.51
CA VAL A 51 2.75 7.15 11.86
C VAL A 51 4.17 7.48 12.30
N LEU A 52 4.65 6.81 13.35
CA LEU A 52 5.99 7.03 13.90
C LEU A 52 6.96 6.00 13.31
N ALA A 53 7.98 6.47 12.61
CA ALA A 53 9.13 5.69 12.21
C ALA A 53 10.21 5.73 13.30
N ASN A 54 10.77 4.57 13.65
CA ASN A 54 11.88 4.44 14.61
C ASN A 54 13.23 4.78 13.96
N GLU A 55 14.31 4.74 14.72
CA GLU A 55 15.69 4.98 14.27
C GLU A 55 16.15 4.09 13.09
N ASP A 56 15.52 2.92 12.92
CA ASP A 56 15.77 2.02 11.79
C ASP A 56 14.93 2.37 10.54
N GLY A 57 14.18 3.46 10.58
CA GLY A 57 13.28 3.88 9.51
C GLY A 57 12.05 2.97 9.34
N VAL A 58 11.60 2.36 10.44
CA VAL A 58 10.49 1.39 10.43
C VAL A 58 9.31 1.92 11.23
N ALA A 59 8.16 2.14 10.59
CA ALA A 59 6.90 2.40 11.24
C ALA A 59 6.08 1.11 11.38
N LYS A 60 5.76 0.71 12.62
CA LYS A 60 4.85 -0.38 12.96
C LYS A 60 3.71 0.18 13.79
N PHE A 61 2.50 0.11 13.29
CA PHE A 61 1.36 0.75 13.92
C PHE A 61 0.08 -0.03 13.69
N SER A 62 -0.97 0.34 14.45
CA SER A 62 -2.36 -0.09 14.26
C SER A 62 -3.26 1.11 14.51
N ILE A 63 -4.11 1.44 13.55
CA ILE A 63 -5.03 2.58 13.61
C ILE A 63 -6.45 2.04 13.59
N VAL A 64 -7.31 2.55 14.47
CA VAL A 64 -8.76 2.33 14.43
C VAL A 64 -9.40 3.58 13.84
N ALA A 65 -9.86 3.50 12.60
CA ALA A 65 -10.45 4.61 11.86
C ALA A 65 -12.00 4.46 11.78
N PRO A 66 -12.75 5.00 12.73
CA PRO A 66 -14.19 4.73 12.85
C PRO A 66 -15.04 5.35 11.75
N ARG A 67 -14.48 6.28 10.96
CA ARG A 67 -15.17 6.95 9.84
C ARG A 67 -14.85 6.34 8.49
N VAL A 68 -13.96 5.32 8.43
CA VAL A 68 -13.55 4.64 7.21
C VAL A 68 -14.47 3.44 6.95
N ASP A 69 -15.13 3.45 5.80
CA ASP A 69 -16.00 2.38 5.35
C ASP A 69 -15.32 1.53 4.25
N LEU A 70 -15.49 0.21 4.33
CA LEU A 70 -15.03 -0.72 3.30
C LEU A 70 -16.13 -1.08 2.29
N MET A 71 -17.39 -0.69 2.53
CA MET A 71 -18.55 -0.98 1.69
C MET A 71 -19.45 0.23 1.56
N GLY A 72 -20.32 0.24 0.55
CA GLY A 72 -21.26 1.32 0.27
C GLY A 72 -20.62 2.48 -0.48
N ASP A 73 -21.38 3.58 -0.61
CA ASP A 73 -21.03 4.73 -1.46
C ASP A 73 -19.79 5.50 -0.95
N ARG A 74 -19.45 5.32 0.32
CA ARG A 74 -18.29 5.96 0.97
C ARG A 74 -17.10 5.03 1.11
N SER A 75 -17.14 3.87 0.45
CA SER A 75 -16.08 2.87 0.51
C SER A 75 -14.72 3.44 0.11
N VAL A 76 -13.70 3.07 0.88
CA VAL A 76 -12.30 3.39 0.55
C VAL A 76 -11.64 2.33 -0.34
N ILE A 77 -12.33 1.23 -0.66
CA ILE A 77 -11.83 0.25 -1.62
C ILE A 77 -11.67 0.89 -2.99
N GLY A 78 -10.50 0.72 -3.60
CA GLY A 78 -10.13 1.36 -4.85
C GLY A 78 -9.52 2.76 -4.72
N ARG A 79 -9.43 3.31 -3.51
CA ARG A 79 -8.77 4.59 -3.23
C ARG A 79 -7.29 4.40 -2.95
N GLY A 80 -6.54 5.51 -2.92
CA GLY A 80 -5.12 5.52 -2.58
C GLY A 80 -4.88 5.58 -1.08
N ILE A 81 -3.78 4.99 -0.62
CA ILE A 81 -3.24 5.25 0.71
C ILE A 81 -1.82 5.76 0.54
N VAL A 82 -1.47 6.82 1.27
CA VAL A 82 -0.22 7.56 1.10
C VAL A 82 0.46 7.77 2.45
N VAL A 83 1.77 7.61 2.49
CA VAL A 83 2.63 8.10 3.57
C VAL A 83 3.41 9.29 3.06
N HIS A 84 3.47 10.33 3.88
CA HIS A 84 4.08 11.62 3.56
C HIS A 84 5.47 11.79 4.18
N GLU A 85 6.20 12.80 3.70
CA GLU A 85 7.57 13.10 4.13
C GLU A 85 7.60 13.67 5.54
N ASP A 86 6.69 14.61 5.83
CA ASP A 86 6.71 15.40 7.05
C ASP A 86 5.58 14.98 8.01
N GLU A 87 5.69 15.49 9.24
CA GLU A 87 4.66 15.39 10.26
C GLU A 87 3.40 16.15 9.82
N ASP A 88 2.25 15.51 9.92
CA ASP A 88 0.94 16.12 9.81
C ASP A 88 0.64 16.96 11.07
N ASP A 89 0.37 18.24 10.90
CA ASP A 89 0.05 19.19 11.98
C ASP A 89 -1.41 19.12 12.48
N LEU A 90 -2.20 18.21 11.90
CA LEU A 90 -3.61 17.97 12.25
C LEU A 90 -4.51 19.20 12.10
N GLY A 91 -4.23 20.07 11.14
CA GLY A 91 -4.96 21.32 10.93
C GLY A 91 -4.64 22.43 11.94
N LYS A 92 -3.54 22.30 12.70
CA LYS A 92 -3.17 23.23 13.79
C LYS A 92 -2.02 24.15 13.43
N GLY A 93 -1.51 24.11 12.21
CA GLY A 93 -0.40 24.94 11.73
C GLY A 93 -0.75 26.41 11.61
N GLY A 94 -2.04 26.76 11.54
CA GLY A 94 -2.50 28.16 11.53
C GLY A 94 -2.45 28.83 10.15
N ASP A 95 -2.23 28.09 9.10
CA ASP A 95 -2.23 28.54 7.71
C ASP A 95 -3.24 27.75 6.85
N ALA A 96 -3.45 28.20 5.60
CA ALA A 96 -4.42 27.60 4.70
C ALA A 96 -4.04 26.20 4.21
N GLU A 97 -2.75 25.86 4.14
CA GLU A 97 -2.30 24.55 3.73
C GLU A 97 -2.47 23.53 4.85
N SER A 98 -2.28 23.94 6.11
CA SER A 98 -2.60 23.14 7.29
C SER A 98 -4.05 22.64 7.27
N LEU A 99 -5.00 23.51 6.88
CA LEU A 99 -6.43 23.15 6.79
C LEU A 99 -6.78 22.28 5.56
N LYS A 100 -5.83 22.05 4.66
CA LYS A 100 -6.01 21.20 3.47
C LYS A 100 -5.28 19.88 3.58
N THR A 101 -4.04 19.90 4.04
CA THR A 101 -3.09 18.79 3.93
C THR A 101 -2.34 18.48 5.22
N GLY A 102 -2.52 19.30 6.26
CA GLY A 102 -1.76 19.18 7.52
C GLY A 102 -0.27 19.49 7.36
N ASN A 103 0.13 20.22 6.29
CA ASN A 103 1.53 20.51 5.99
C ASN A 103 2.45 19.28 5.92
N ALA A 104 1.90 18.10 5.58
CA ALA A 104 2.57 16.81 5.66
C ALA A 104 3.66 16.58 4.59
N GLY A 105 3.88 17.55 3.70
CA GLY A 105 4.98 17.50 2.70
C GLY A 105 4.72 16.55 1.54
N GLU A 106 5.81 16.10 0.91
CA GLU A 106 5.78 15.25 -0.28
C GLU A 106 5.22 13.85 0.01
N ARG A 107 4.83 13.15 -1.06
CA ARG A 107 4.28 11.78 -1.00
C ARG A 107 5.41 10.78 -1.18
N LEU A 108 5.88 10.15 -0.12
CA LEU A 108 7.02 9.23 -0.15
C LEU A 108 6.65 7.88 -0.76
N ALA A 109 5.52 7.33 -0.36
CA ALA A 109 5.04 6.05 -0.87
C ALA A 109 3.52 5.97 -0.85
N CYS A 110 2.98 5.15 -1.73
CA CYS A 110 1.54 4.97 -1.84
C CYS A 110 1.17 3.57 -2.34
N GLY A 111 -0.10 3.23 -2.18
CA GLY A 111 -0.68 2.00 -2.69
C GLY A 111 -2.18 2.12 -2.85
N VAL A 112 -2.79 1.13 -3.50
CA VAL A 112 -4.25 1.08 -3.69
C VAL A 112 -4.85 0.18 -2.62
N ILE A 113 -5.92 0.63 -1.97
CA ILE A 113 -6.70 -0.15 -1.02
C ILE A 113 -7.56 -1.13 -1.80
N VAL A 114 -7.34 -2.42 -1.59
CA VAL A 114 -8.08 -3.48 -2.29
C VAL A 114 -8.80 -4.39 -1.32
N ALA A 115 -9.98 -4.85 -1.70
CA ALA A 115 -10.67 -5.89 -0.95
C ALA A 115 -9.88 -7.20 -1.04
N ARG A 116 -9.66 -7.85 0.10
CA ARG A 116 -9.10 -9.19 0.14
C ARG A 116 -10.19 -10.19 -0.19
N SER A 117 -10.10 -10.87 -1.33
CA SER A 117 -10.98 -12.01 -1.63
C SER A 117 -10.61 -13.22 -0.76
N GLU A 118 -11.60 -14.06 -0.43
CA GLU A 118 -11.36 -15.30 0.34
C GLU A 118 -10.41 -16.26 -0.39
N GLU A 119 -10.34 -16.19 -1.72
CA GLU A 119 -9.39 -16.94 -2.54
C GLU A 119 -7.92 -16.62 -2.23
N ILE A 120 -7.63 -15.44 -1.65
CA ILE A 120 -6.28 -15.08 -1.21
C ILE A 120 -5.93 -15.79 0.12
N LYS A 121 -6.90 -16.27 0.91
CA LYS A 121 -6.61 -17.07 2.12
C LYS A 121 -5.89 -18.38 1.80
N GLU A 122 -6.10 -18.95 0.61
CA GLU A 122 -5.36 -20.10 0.12
C GLU A 122 -3.94 -19.76 -0.40
N ALA A 123 -3.65 -18.49 -0.65
CA ALA A 123 -2.38 -18.04 -1.21
C ALA A 123 -1.22 -17.98 -0.19
N HIS A 124 -1.50 -18.03 1.12
CA HIS A 124 -0.44 -18.25 2.12
C HIS A 124 0.12 -19.68 2.07
N GLY A 125 -0.48 -20.55 1.26
CA GLY A 125 0.01 -21.87 0.85
C GLY A 125 0.64 -21.93 -0.55
N GLY A 126 1.10 -20.83 -1.12
CA GLY A 126 2.02 -20.85 -2.27
C GLY A 126 1.43 -20.72 -3.67
N LYS A 127 0.34 -19.97 -3.88
CA LYS A 127 -0.19 -19.71 -5.24
C LYS A 127 -0.47 -18.22 -5.46
N HIS A 128 0.54 -17.44 -5.84
CA HIS A 128 0.34 -16.09 -6.35
C HIS A 128 -0.07 -16.13 -7.83
N THR A 129 -1.27 -15.65 -8.15
CA THR A 129 -1.68 -15.33 -9.52
C THR A 129 -1.68 -13.82 -9.72
N THR A 130 -0.98 -13.34 -10.75
CA THR A 130 -0.80 -11.90 -11.03
C THR A 130 -1.97 -11.24 -11.78
N THR A 131 -3.02 -11.99 -12.14
CA THR A 131 -4.10 -11.51 -13.02
C THR A 131 -5.52 -11.78 -12.51
N GLY A 132 -5.69 -12.27 -11.28
CA GLY A 132 -7.02 -12.63 -10.74
C GLY A 132 -7.69 -13.85 -11.39
N ARG A 133 -7.14 -14.42 -12.49
CA ARG A 133 -7.62 -15.68 -13.06
C ARG A 133 -6.77 -16.88 -12.63
N SER A 134 -7.41 -18.04 -12.47
CA SER A 134 -6.71 -19.29 -12.19
C SER A 134 -5.83 -19.74 -13.37
N MET A 135 -4.64 -20.22 -13.06
CA MET A 135 -3.75 -20.78 -14.07
C MET A 135 -4.29 -22.11 -14.63
N THR A 136 -4.19 -22.28 -15.93
CA THR A 136 -4.46 -23.55 -16.61
C THR A 136 -3.43 -24.62 -16.22
N LYS A 137 -3.74 -25.89 -16.49
CA LYS A 137 -2.77 -27.01 -16.27
C LYS A 137 -1.44 -26.78 -17.01
N GLY A 138 -1.50 -26.26 -18.25
CA GLY A 138 -0.31 -25.97 -19.06
C GLY A 138 0.54 -24.85 -18.46
N GLU A 139 -0.09 -23.76 -18.02
CA GLU A 139 0.59 -22.65 -17.36
C GLU A 139 1.23 -23.05 -16.02
N LYS A 140 0.54 -23.89 -15.23
CA LYS A 140 1.11 -24.45 -14.00
C LYS A 140 2.36 -25.28 -14.28
N SER A 141 2.32 -26.15 -15.29
CA SER A 141 3.48 -26.94 -15.71
C SER A 141 4.63 -26.05 -16.20
N LYS A 142 4.33 -25.01 -17.00
CA LYS A 142 5.32 -24.04 -17.48
C LYS A 142 5.95 -23.29 -16.31
N ARG A 143 5.14 -22.82 -15.35
CA ARG A 143 5.62 -22.15 -14.12
C ARG A 143 6.59 -23.03 -13.33
N GLU A 144 6.23 -24.30 -13.07
CA GLU A 144 7.09 -25.24 -12.32
C GLU A 144 8.46 -25.45 -12.99
N LYS A 145 8.49 -25.54 -14.34
CA LYS A 145 9.75 -25.63 -15.10
C LYS A 145 10.60 -24.36 -14.91
N ILE A 146 9.98 -23.17 -14.96
CA ILE A 146 10.68 -21.90 -14.75
C ILE A 146 11.22 -21.80 -13.32
N VAL A 147 10.42 -22.14 -12.30
CA VAL A 147 10.86 -22.16 -10.89
C VAL A 147 12.02 -23.13 -10.70
N LYS A 148 11.96 -24.32 -11.31
CA LYS A 148 13.06 -25.29 -11.25
C LYS A 148 14.35 -24.76 -11.88
N GLY A 149 14.23 -23.96 -12.95
CA GLY A 149 15.36 -23.23 -13.52
C GLY A 149 15.95 -22.18 -12.58
N MET A 150 15.10 -21.36 -11.98
CA MET A 150 15.50 -20.32 -11.03
C MET A 150 16.12 -20.89 -9.75
N LYS A 151 15.67 -22.05 -9.27
CA LYS A 151 16.24 -22.74 -8.10
C LYS A 151 17.69 -23.17 -8.28
N LYS A 152 18.20 -23.23 -9.51
CA LYS A 152 19.63 -23.47 -9.77
C LYS A 152 20.50 -22.31 -9.28
N ASP A 153 19.98 -21.08 -9.25
CA ASP A 153 20.65 -19.90 -8.67
C ASP A 153 20.00 -19.45 -7.34
N LYS A 154 19.67 -20.42 -6.49
CA LYS A 154 19.04 -20.16 -5.17
C LYS A 154 19.89 -19.23 -4.31
N ALA A 155 21.21 -19.33 -4.40
CA ALA A 155 22.14 -18.49 -3.63
C ALA A 155 22.07 -17.02 -4.07
N GLY A 156 22.03 -16.75 -5.37
CA GLY A 156 21.87 -15.41 -5.93
C GLY A 156 20.52 -14.77 -5.56
N PHE A 157 19.44 -15.56 -5.64
CA PHE A 157 18.11 -15.09 -5.19
C PHE A 157 18.09 -14.80 -3.69
N LYS A 158 18.65 -15.68 -2.86
CA LYS A 158 18.72 -15.47 -1.41
C LYS A 158 19.54 -14.22 -1.05
N LYS A 159 20.64 -13.97 -1.75
CA LYS A 159 21.46 -12.77 -1.56
C LYS A 159 20.69 -11.49 -1.91
N ARG A 160 19.81 -11.52 -2.93
CA ARG A 160 19.07 -10.36 -3.45
C ARG A 160 17.76 -10.09 -2.71
N TYR A 161 17.05 -11.14 -2.28
CA TYR A 161 15.69 -11.05 -1.75
C TYR A 161 15.52 -11.62 -0.34
N GLY A 162 16.61 -12.06 0.31
CA GLY A 162 16.61 -12.55 1.69
C GLY A 162 15.61 -13.71 1.91
N LYS A 163 14.78 -13.55 2.92
CA LYS A 163 13.74 -14.54 3.30
C LYS A 163 12.63 -14.68 2.24
N ASP A 164 12.42 -13.66 1.41
CA ASP A 164 11.35 -13.63 0.41
C ASP A 164 11.75 -14.21 -0.95
N ALA A 165 12.98 -14.72 -1.07
CA ALA A 165 13.55 -15.23 -2.32
C ALA A 165 12.67 -16.29 -3.03
N GLU A 166 12.04 -17.19 -2.28
CA GLU A 166 11.17 -18.22 -2.85
C GLU A 166 9.84 -17.65 -3.37
N ALA A 167 9.24 -16.73 -2.62
CA ALA A 167 8.02 -16.03 -3.03
C ALA A 167 8.25 -15.23 -4.32
N VAL A 168 9.38 -14.51 -4.42
CA VAL A 168 9.76 -13.76 -5.62
C VAL A 168 10.00 -14.68 -6.82
N MET A 169 10.63 -15.84 -6.64
CA MET A 169 10.79 -16.82 -7.72
C MET A 169 9.44 -17.31 -8.26
N TYR A 170 8.50 -17.65 -7.38
CA TYR A 170 7.17 -18.10 -7.79
C TYR A 170 6.34 -17.01 -8.46
N ALA A 171 6.36 -15.78 -7.93
CA ALA A 171 5.68 -14.63 -8.54
C ALA A 171 6.20 -14.33 -9.95
N THR A 172 7.52 -14.30 -10.11
CA THR A 172 8.18 -14.08 -11.42
C THR A 172 7.85 -15.18 -12.41
N ALA A 173 7.93 -16.43 -11.97
CA ALA A 173 7.63 -17.60 -12.82
C ALA A 173 6.14 -17.63 -13.24
N THR A 174 5.23 -17.23 -12.35
CA THR A 174 3.80 -17.12 -12.64
C THR A 174 3.56 -16.08 -13.73
N LYS A 175 4.14 -14.88 -13.58
CA LYS A 175 4.04 -13.79 -14.57
C LYS A 175 4.57 -14.21 -15.94
N GLN A 176 5.65 -14.99 -15.99
CA GLN A 176 6.22 -15.50 -17.25
C GLN A 176 5.42 -16.66 -17.86
N ALA A 177 4.78 -17.48 -17.03
CA ALA A 177 4.00 -18.63 -17.50
C ALA A 177 2.65 -18.24 -18.10
N MET A 178 2.10 -17.10 -17.67
CA MET A 178 0.80 -16.57 -18.09
C MET A 178 0.87 -15.61 -19.29
N LYS A 179 2.07 -15.30 -19.78
CA LYS A 179 2.35 -14.67 -21.08
C LYS A 179 2.33 -15.69 -22.21
#